data_5cfac19e1c7ae3e9a6378a6ad842b240
#
_entry.id   5cfac19e1c7ae3e9a6378a6ad842b240
#
_cell.length_a   1.000
_cell.length_b   1.000
_cell.length_c   1.000
_cell.angle_alpha   90.00
_cell.angle_beta   90.00
_cell.angle_gamma   90.00
#
_symmetry.space_group_name_H-M   'P 1'
#
loop_
_entity.id
_entity.type
_entity.pdbx_description
1 polymer ?
#
loop_
_entity_poly.entity_id
_entity_poly.type
_entity_poly.pdbx_seq_one_letter_code
_entity_poly.pdbx_strand_id
1 'polypeptide(L)'
;LKNEDTENIGLEEGSVQSSSKSSTQKPHYFGHRDRLREKFLQSGKDALAEYELLEMILYRCIRQGDTKPLAKQLIAEFGSLAGVLAAPSSRLIEVKGVGNTIIADLKLIHAAGLSLALDAIKQRPLLSSWSKVLEYSRAVMAFEEKEIFRILFLDKKNQLIKDEVQQTGTVDHTPVYPREVAKRALELGATAIVLAHNHPSGDPTPSRADIEMTKTIMNVLSPLGVTVHDHVIVGRDGHVSLKGLQLI
;
A
#
# COMPACT_ATOMS: atom_id res chain seq x y z
N LEU A 1 2.11 -52.92 90.19
CA LEU A 1 2.25 -51.55 90.63
C LEU A 1 1.91 -50.64 89.48
N LYS A 2 0.65 -50.09 89.53
CA LYS A 2 0.35 -48.65 89.50
C LYS A 2 0.77 -47.93 88.21
N ASN A 3 0.04 -47.16 87.55
CA ASN A 3 -1.26 -46.44 87.63
C ASN A 3 -1.53 -46.01 86.17
N GLU A 4 -2.76 -46.13 85.62
CA GLU A 4 -3.74 -45.07 85.50
C GLU A 4 -3.15 -43.71 85.11
N ASP A 5 -3.47 -43.28 83.90
CA ASP A 5 -4.37 -42.08 83.75
C ASP A 5 -4.85 -41.89 82.31
N THR A 6 -6.13 -41.76 82.24
CA THR A 6 -6.96 -41.26 81.18
C THR A 6 -6.59 -39.80 80.86
N GLU A 7 -6.67 -39.43 79.58
CA GLU A 7 -7.25 -38.12 79.12
C GLU A 7 -7.22 -38.01 77.60
N ASN A 8 -8.33 -37.88 77.08
CA ASN A 8 -9.09 -36.77 76.56
C ASN A 8 -8.95 -36.57 75.07
N ILE A 9 -10.05 -36.83 74.43
CA ILE A 9 -10.31 -36.70 73.00
C ILE A 9 -10.49 -35.20 72.70
N GLY A 10 -9.57 -34.63 71.94
CA GLY A 10 -9.74 -33.35 71.32
C GLY A 10 -10.04 -33.50 69.85
N LEU A 11 -11.29 -33.25 69.45
CA LEU A 11 -11.70 -33.13 68.09
C LEU A 11 -11.21 -31.78 67.54
N GLU A 12 -10.18 -31.77 66.72
CA GLU A 12 -9.82 -30.58 65.91
C GLU A 12 -10.56 -30.66 64.58
N GLU A 13 -11.47 -29.74 64.40
CA GLU A 13 -12.14 -29.45 63.12
C GLU A 13 -11.12 -28.98 62.10
N GLY A 14 -10.84 -29.80 61.11
CA GLY A 14 -10.05 -29.44 59.96
C GLY A 14 -10.78 -28.39 59.11
N SER A 15 -10.32 -27.13 59.19
CA SER A 15 -10.74 -26.07 58.29
C SER A 15 -10.34 -26.41 56.85
N VAL A 16 -11.32 -26.72 56.03
CA VAL A 16 -11.19 -26.84 54.57
C VAL A 16 -10.91 -25.44 54.04
N GLN A 17 -9.67 -25.16 53.76
CA GLN A 17 -9.29 -23.97 52.96
C GLN A 17 -9.78 -24.20 51.51
N SER A 18 -10.88 -23.58 51.16
CA SER A 18 -11.34 -23.44 49.78
C SER A 18 -10.31 -22.63 49.02
N SER A 19 -9.44 -23.28 48.24
CA SER A 19 -8.61 -22.63 47.25
C SER A 19 -9.53 -21.96 46.22
N SER A 20 -9.71 -20.65 46.36
CA SER A 20 -10.33 -19.80 45.34
C SER A 20 -9.47 -19.88 44.06
N LYS A 21 -9.93 -20.69 43.08
CA LYS A 21 -9.43 -20.63 41.72
C LYS A 21 -9.62 -19.19 41.25
N SER A 22 -8.55 -18.41 41.21
CA SER A 22 -8.57 -17.13 40.51
C SER A 22 -8.99 -17.39 39.06
N SER A 23 -10.18 -16.96 38.70
CA SER A 23 -10.63 -16.93 37.31
C SER A 23 -9.72 -15.94 36.59
N THR A 24 -8.66 -16.44 35.96
CA THR A 24 -7.87 -15.67 35.02
C THR A 24 -8.80 -15.24 33.89
N GLN A 25 -9.35 -14.05 33.99
CA GLN A 25 -10.14 -13.45 32.90
C GLN A 25 -9.26 -13.49 31.64
N LYS A 26 -9.75 -14.26 30.64
CA LYS A 26 -9.04 -14.32 29.35
C LYS A 26 -8.91 -12.90 28.83
N PRO A 27 -7.71 -12.48 28.35
CA PRO A 27 -7.49 -11.15 27.80
C PRO A 27 -8.57 -10.79 26.77
N HIS A 28 -9.03 -9.54 26.71
CA HIS A 28 -10.11 -9.07 25.83
C HIS A 28 -9.88 -9.38 24.35
N TYR A 29 -8.62 -9.55 23.93
CA TYR A 29 -8.24 -9.95 22.56
C TYR A 29 -8.38 -11.46 22.30
N PHE A 30 -8.73 -12.27 23.30
CA PHE A 30 -8.92 -13.72 23.11
C PHE A 30 -10.07 -14.01 22.15
N GLY A 31 -9.80 -14.79 21.10
CA GLY A 31 -10.75 -15.08 20.03
C GLY A 31 -11.05 -13.91 19.08
N HIS A 32 -10.44 -12.74 19.28
CA HIS A 32 -10.61 -11.58 18.40
C HIS A 32 -10.15 -11.89 16.97
N ARG A 33 -9.02 -12.56 16.81
CA ARG A 33 -8.45 -12.91 15.51
C ARG A 33 -9.38 -13.80 14.69
N ASP A 34 -10.03 -14.78 15.34
CA ASP A 34 -10.94 -15.70 14.65
C ASP A 34 -12.23 -14.99 14.25
N ARG A 35 -12.82 -14.19 15.14
CA ARG A 35 -13.97 -13.35 14.81
C ARG A 35 -13.71 -12.40 13.64
N LEU A 36 -12.51 -11.83 13.59
CA LEU A 36 -12.15 -10.90 12.51
C LEU A 36 -11.98 -11.63 11.17
N ARG A 37 -11.38 -12.82 11.19
CA ARG A 37 -11.28 -13.70 10.01
C ARG A 37 -12.65 -14.15 9.51
N GLU A 38 -13.53 -14.56 10.41
CA GLU A 38 -14.90 -14.95 10.06
C GLU A 38 -15.66 -13.79 9.43
N LYS A 39 -15.58 -12.60 10.03
CA LYS A 39 -16.20 -11.38 9.50
C LYS A 39 -15.69 -11.06 8.09
N PHE A 40 -14.39 -11.18 7.86
CA PHE A 40 -13.79 -10.98 6.54
C PHE A 40 -14.28 -12.02 5.52
N LEU A 41 -14.30 -13.30 5.89
CA LEU A 41 -14.71 -14.38 4.99
C LEU A 41 -16.20 -14.32 4.64
N GLN A 42 -17.05 -13.88 5.57
CA GLN A 42 -18.50 -13.79 5.37
C GLN A 42 -18.92 -12.52 4.63
N SER A 43 -18.27 -11.39 4.88
CA SER A 43 -18.74 -10.07 4.43
C SER A 43 -17.73 -9.29 3.60
N GLY A 44 -16.54 -9.83 3.37
CA GLY A 44 -15.49 -9.20 2.57
C GLY A 44 -14.83 -7.97 3.22
N LYS A 45 -14.02 -7.29 2.41
CA LYS A 45 -13.22 -6.16 2.88
C LYS A 45 -14.07 -4.96 3.36
N ASP A 46 -15.23 -4.73 2.74
CA ASP A 46 -16.05 -3.54 2.98
C ASP A 46 -16.75 -3.56 4.36
N ALA A 47 -16.78 -4.72 5.00
CA ALA A 47 -17.26 -4.87 6.37
C ALA A 47 -16.20 -4.50 7.42
N LEU A 48 -14.95 -4.32 7.04
CA LEU A 48 -13.83 -4.08 7.94
C LEU A 48 -13.31 -2.65 7.79
N ALA A 49 -12.92 -2.05 8.91
CA ALA A 49 -12.14 -0.83 8.90
C ALA A 49 -10.70 -1.13 8.41
N GLU A 50 -10.01 -0.13 7.86
CA GLU A 50 -8.64 -0.31 7.35
C GLU A 50 -7.67 -0.85 8.40
N TYR A 51 -7.79 -0.38 9.66
CA TYR A 51 -6.94 -0.90 10.74
C TYR A 51 -7.24 -2.37 11.06
N GLU A 52 -8.48 -2.86 10.86
CA GLU A 52 -8.86 -4.26 11.04
C GLU A 52 -8.25 -5.15 9.95
N LEU A 53 -8.22 -4.67 8.69
CA LEU A 53 -7.50 -5.34 7.61
C LEU A 53 -6.00 -5.40 7.90
N LEU A 54 -5.42 -4.30 8.39
CA LEU A 54 -4.01 -4.28 8.78
C LEU A 54 -3.71 -5.20 9.96
N GLU A 55 -4.62 -5.31 10.95
CA GLU A 55 -4.49 -6.31 12.03
C GLU A 55 -4.37 -7.73 11.46
N MET A 56 -5.20 -8.09 10.48
CA MET A 56 -5.15 -9.41 9.86
C MET A 56 -3.81 -9.70 9.15
N ILE A 57 -3.21 -8.67 8.55
CA ILE A 57 -1.85 -8.77 7.98
C ILE A 57 -0.84 -9.00 9.11
N LEU A 58 -0.90 -8.21 10.17
CA LEU A 58 0.01 -8.30 11.31
C LEU A 58 -0.07 -9.64 12.06
N TYR A 59 -1.22 -10.35 12.02
CA TYR A 59 -1.35 -11.69 12.62
C TYR A 59 -0.38 -12.72 12.02
N ARG A 60 0.13 -12.50 10.82
CA ARG A 60 1.10 -13.38 10.17
C ARG A 60 2.47 -13.30 10.84
N CYS A 61 2.86 -12.11 11.28
CA CYS A 61 4.15 -11.81 11.89
C CYS A 61 4.11 -11.88 13.42
N ILE A 62 3.01 -11.41 14.02
CA ILE A 62 2.84 -11.31 15.47
C ILE A 62 1.92 -12.43 15.94
N ARG A 63 2.51 -13.54 16.38
CA ARG A 63 1.76 -14.73 16.76
C ARG A 63 0.91 -14.55 18.01
N GLN A 64 1.37 -13.74 18.97
CA GLN A 64 0.73 -13.53 20.27
C GLN A 64 0.61 -12.05 20.59
N GLY A 65 -0.40 -11.70 21.39
CA GLY A 65 -0.63 -10.33 21.82
C GLY A 65 -1.68 -9.58 20.97
N ASP A 66 -1.96 -8.37 21.39
CA ASP A 66 -2.88 -7.44 20.73
C ASP A 66 -2.15 -6.63 19.65
N THR A 67 -2.60 -6.78 18.41
CA THR A 67 -2.03 -6.06 17.26
C THR A 67 -2.79 -4.79 16.92
N LYS A 68 -3.95 -4.57 17.53
CA LYS A 68 -4.81 -3.40 17.26
C LYS A 68 -4.14 -2.06 17.54
N PRO A 69 -3.38 -1.89 18.65
CA PRO A 69 -2.67 -0.63 18.89
C PRO A 69 -1.66 -0.32 17.79
N LEU A 70 -0.88 -1.32 17.35
CA LEU A 70 0.11 -1.16 16.28
C LEU A 70 -0.56 -0.85 14.93
N ALA A 71 -1.65 -1.55 14.59
CA ALA A 71 -2.40 -1.29 13.37
C ALA A 71 -2.94 0.15 13.34
N LYS A 72 -3.53 0.61 14.43
CA LYS A 72 -4.02 2.01 14.55
C LYS A 72 -2.89 3.03 14.48
N GLN A 73 -1.76 2.77 15.11
CA GLN A 73 -0.59 3.64 15.05
C GLN A 73 -0.06 3.77 13.61
N LEU A 74 0.07 2.66 12.89
CA LEU A 74 0.48 2.66 11.49
C LEU A 74 -0.49 3.44 10.59
N ILE A 75 -1.81 3.23 10.75
CA ILE A 75 -2.80 4.01 9.98
C ILE A 75 -2.72 5.50 10.34
N ALA A 76 -2.53 5.85 11.61
CA ALA A 76 -2.39 7.26 12.03
C ALA A 76 -1.13 7.92 11.44
N GLU A 77 0.00 7.19 11.35
CA GLU A 77 1.27 7.69 10.82
C GLU A 77 1.22 7.85 9.28
N PHE A 78 0.66 6.88 8.57
CA PHE A 78 0.71 6.82 7.10
C PHE A 78 -0.63 7.16 6.42
N GLY A 79 -1.65 7.52 7.17
CA GLY A 79 -2.94 8.05 6.70
C GLY A 79 -3.96 6.98 6.28
N SER A 80 -3.52 5.86 5.71
CA SER A 80 -4.41 4.80 5.18
C SER A 80 -3.70 3.46 5.11
N LEU A 81 -4.45 2.37 4.89
CA LEU A 81 -3.87 1.04 4.61
C LEU A 81 -2.96 1.09 3.37
N ALA A 82 -3.38 1.77 2.31
CA ALA A 82 -2.56 1.93 1.11
C ALA A 82 -1.26 2.70 1.41
N GLY A 83 -1.33 3.76 2.23
CA GLY A 83 -0.17 4.51 2.70
C GLY A 83 0.81 3.64 3.50
N VAL A 84 0.31 2.79 4.40
CA VAL A 84 1.15 1.83 5.15
C VAL A 84 1.84 0.85 4.22
N LEU A 85 1.12 0.26 3.28
CA LEU A 85 1.66 -0.74 2.34
C LEU A 85 2.73 -0.13 1.40
N ALA A 86 2.50 1.09 0.95
CA ALA A 86 3.40 1.82 0.05
C ALA A 86 4.59 2.46 0.78
N ALA A 87 4.48 2.79 2.07
CA ALA A 87 5.48 3.52 2.84
C ALA A 87 6.91 2.93 2.70
N PRO A 88 7.96 3.75 2.58
CA PRO A 88 9.34 3.28 2.51
C PRO A 88 9.73 2.42 3.73
N SER A 89 10.55 1.40 3.50
CA SER A 89 11.02 0.51 4.59
C SER A 89 11.76 1.29 5.69
N SER A 90 12.48 2.37 5.31
CA SER A 90 13.15 3.28 6.24
C SER A 90 12.20 4.01 7.18
N ARG A 91 10.99 4.35 6.72
CA ARG A 91 9.97 5.00 7.54
C ARG A 91 9.21 3.98 8.39
N LEU A 92 8.91 2.81 7.82
CA LEU A 92 8.22 1.74 8.55
C LEU A 92 9.01 1.26 9.77
N ILE A 93 10.34 1.13 9.68
CA ILE A 93 11.19 0.66 10.77
C ILE A 93 11.26 1.64 11.96
N GLU A 94 10.95 2.92 11.75
CA GLU A 94 10.90 3.95 12.80
C GLU A 94 9.71 3.74 13.75
N VAL A 95 8.65 3.03 13.28
CA VAL A 95 7.48 2.77 14.11
C VAL A 95 7.77 1.69 15.13
N LYS A 96 7.62 2.03 16.41
CA LYS A 96 7.88 1.09 17.50
C LYS A 96 7.04 -0.18 17.36
N GLY A 97 7.69 -1.33 17.35
CA GLY A 97 7.05 -2.64 17.20
C GLY A 97 7.05 -3.18 15.77
N VAL A 98 7.49 -2.39 14.79
CA VAL A 98 7.70 -2.82 13.41
C VAL A 98 9.12 -3.33 13.23
N GLY A 99 9.25 -4.58 12.80
CA GLY A 99 10.52 -5.21 12.46
C GLY A 99 10.54 -5.66 11.00
N ASN A 100 11.70 -6.15 10.55
CA ASN A 100 11.92 -6.55 9.15
C ASN A 100 10.90 -7.58 8.64
N THR A 101 10.41 -8.49 9.49
CA THR A 101 9.39 -9.47 9.10
C THR A 101 8.06 -8.80 8.76
N ILE A 102 7.64 -7.80 9.55
CA ILE A 102 6.43 -7.03 9.28
C ILE A 102 6.60 -6.23 7.98
N ILE A 103 7.76 -5.57 7.81
CA ILE A 103 8.07 -4.82 6.59
C ILE A 103 8.01 -5.73 5.38
N ALA A 104 8.62 -6.92 5.43
CA ALA A 104 8.60 -7.87 4.33
C ALA A 104 7.17 -8.30 3.95
N ASP A 105 6.31 -8.61 4.93
CA ASP A 105 4.92 -8.99 4.66
C ASP A 105 4.11 -7.82 4.07
N LEU A 106 4.28 -6.60 4.58
CA LEU A 106 3.63 -5.41 4.02
C LEU A 106 4.06 -5.17 2.57
N LYS A 107 5.37 -5.25 2.29
CA LYS A 107 5.91 -5.07 0.93
C LYS A 107 5.51 -6.19 -0.02
N LEU A 108 5.40 -7.43 0.45
CA LEU A 108 4.91 -8.54 -0.34
C LEU A 108 3.44 -8.33 -0.77
N ILE A 109 2.59 -7.89 0.15
CA ILE A 109 1.17 -7.62 -0.15
C ILE A 109 1.06 -6.44 -1.11
N HIS A 110 1.85 -5.38 -0.91
CA HIS A 110 1.90 -4.26 -1.84
C HIS A 110 2.31 -4.71 -3.24
N ALA A 111 3.41 -5.46 -3.37
CA ALA A 111 3.89 -5.98 -4.66
C ALA A 111 2.84 -6.88 -5.36
N ALA A 112 2.15 -7.74 -4.61
CA ALA A 112 1.06 -8.55 -5.15
C ALA A 112 -0.09 -7.68 -5.68
N GLY A 113 -0.49 -6.65 -4.94
CA GLY A 113 -1.50 -5.68 -5.36
C GLY A 113 -1.11 -4.95 -6.65
N LEU A 114 0.13 -4.48 -6.74
CA LEU A 114 0.65 -3.83 -7.94
C LEU A 114 0.68 -4.78 -9.15
N SER A 115 1.06 -6.05 -8.95
CA SER A 115 1.06 -7.05 -10.02
C SER A 115 -0.33 -7.28 -10.58
N LEU A 116 -1.34 -7.41 -9.72
CA LEU A 116 -2.74 -7.55 -10.14
C LEU A 116 -3.25 -6.30 -10.88
N ALA A 117 -2.91 -5.11 -10.40
CA ALA A 117 -3.28 -3.85 -11.06
C ALA A 117 -2.62 -3.72 -12.44
N LEU A 118 -1.34 -4.10 -12.57
CA LEU A 118 -0.62 -4.12 -13.85
C LEU A 118 -1.24 -5.11 -14.84
N ASP A 119 -1.59 -6.31 -14.38
CA ASP A 119 -2.21 -7.32 -15.25
C ASP A 119 -3.59 -6.87 -15.75
N ALA A 120 -4.34 -6.12 -14.94
CA ALA A 120 -5.64 -5.58 -15.35
C ALA A 120 -5.54 -4.58 -16.52
N ILE A 121 -4.41 -3.89 -16.67
CA ILE A 121 -4.18 -2.95 -17.79
C ILE A 121 -3.50 -3.60 -18.98
N LYS A 122 -2.78 -4.71 -18.81
CA LYS A 122 -2.11 -5.43 -19.92
C LYS A 122 -3.10 -6.16 -20.86
N GLN A 123 -4.20 -6.65 -20.30
CA GLN A 123 -5.14 -7.53 -21.04
C GLN A 123 -6.09 -6.81 -21.98
N ARG A 124 -6.12 -5.47 -21.98
CA ARG A 124 -7.07 -4.67 -22.78
C ARG A 124 -6.38 -3.43 -23.36
N PRO A 125 -6.91 -2.86 -24.47
CA PRO A 125 -6.45 -1.57 -24.93
C PRO A 125 -6.55 -0.51 -23.83
N LEU A 126 -5.48 0.22 -23.60
CA LEU A 126 -5.35 1.15 -22.45
C LEU A 126 -6.47 2.19 -22.45
N LEU A 127 -6.81 2.73 -23.63
CA LEU A 127 -7.84 3.74 -23.77
C LEU A 127 -9.24 3.25 -23.41
N SER A 128 -9.53 1.95 -23.60
CA SER A 128 -10.81 1.36 -23.17
C SER A 128 -10.89 1.05 -21.68
N SER A 129 -9.78 1.17 -20.99
CA SER A 129 -9.62 0.89 -19.55
C SER A 129 -9.01 2.06 -18.80
N TRP A 130 -9.31 3.30 -19.23
CA TRP A 130 -8.64 4.50 -18.72
C TRP A 130 -8.69 4.62 -17.19
N SER A 131 -9.84 4.31 -16.58
CA SER A 131 -9.95 4.27 -15.12
C SER A 131 -8.94 3.32 -14.46
N LYS A 132 -8.66 2.18 -15.09
CA LYS A 132 -7.65 1.22 -14.60
C LYS A 132 -6.23 1.74 -14.72
N VAL A 133 -5.93 2.52 -15.76
CA VAL A 133 -4.64 3.20 -15.90
C VAL A 133 -4.45 4.20 -14.78
N LEU A 134 -5.46 4.98 -14.45
CA LEU A 134 -5.45 5.94 -13.36
C LEU A 134 -5.31 5.25 -12.00
N GLU A 135 -6.08 4.18 -11.76
CA GLU A 135 -5.96 3.35 -10.55
C GLU A 135 -4.55 2.77 -10.41
N TYR A 136 -3.99 2.22 -11.48
CA TYR A 136 -2.62 1.69 -11.50
C TYR A 136 -1.59 2.79 -11.23
N SER A 137 -1.67 3.93 -11.95
CA SER A 137 -0.74 5.05 -11.77
C SER A 137 -0.74 5.56 -10.32
N ARG A 138 -1.92 5.65 -9.69
CA ARG A 138 -2.03 6.00 -8.27
C ARG A 138 -1.41 4.93 -7.38
N ALA A 139 -1.68 3.65 -7.63
CA ALA A 139 -1.14 2.56 -6.82
C ALA A 139 0.38 2.52 -6.81
N VAL A 140 1.03 2.87 -7.94
CA VAL A 140 2.49 2.81 -8.08
C VAL A 140 3.21 4.09 -7.69
N MET A 141 2.51 5.24 -7.59
CA MET A 141 3.19 6.54 -7.46
C MET A 141 2.64 7.45 -6.37
N ALA A 142 1.38 7.30 -5.92
CA ALA A 142 0.74 8.28 -5.03
C ALA A 142 1.45 8.47 -3.68
N PHE A 143 2.18 7.47 -3.21
CA PHE A 143 2.86 7.48 -1.91
C PHE A 143 4.40 7.53 -2.03
N GLU A 144 4.91 7.75 -3.24
CA GLU A 144 6.34 7.91 -3.44
C GLU A 144 6.81 9.27 -2.88
N GLU A 145 7.90 9.24 -2.09
CA GLU A 145 8.48 10.44 -1.45
C GLU A 145 9.32 11.28 -2.42
N LYS A 146 9.68 10.70 -3.55
CA LYS A 146 10.42 11.37 -4.63
C LYS A 146 9.53 11.50 -5.84
N GLU A 147 9.77 12.53 -6.62
CA GLU A 147 9.14 12.64 -7.92
C GLU A 147 9.69 11.56 -8.86
N ILE A 148 8.78 10.76 -9.40
CA ILE A 148 9.06 9.68 -10.35
C ILE A 148 8.36 10.01 -11.66
N PHE A 149 9.12 10.01 -12.75
CA PHE A 149 8.57 10.13 -14.09
C PHE A 149 8.49 8.76 -14.74
N ARG A 150 7.30 8.36 -15.14
CA ARG A 150 6.97 7.04 -15.70
C ARG A 150 6.35 7.18 -17.07
N ILE A 151 6.64 6.22 -17.95
CA ILE A 151 6.07 6.16 -19.28
C ILE A 151 5.46 4.79 -19.53
N LEU A 152 4.22 4.78 -19.98
CA LEU A 152 3.53 3.62 -20.52
C LEU A 152 3.66 3.63 -22.03
N PHE A 153 4.42 2.69 -22.59
CA PHE A 153 4.63 2.53 -24.03
C PHE A 153 3.56 1.61 -24.63
N LEU A 154 2.93 2.02 -25.73
CA LEU A 154 1.78 1.35 -26.32
C LEU A 154 2.03 0.97 -27.78
N ASP A 155 1.47 -0.16 -28.18
CA ASP A 155 1.41 -0.58 -29.58
C ASP A 155 0.30 0.14 -30.36
N LYS A 156 0.18 -0.15 -31.67
CA LYS A 156 -0.85 0.42 -32.54
C LYS A 156 -2.29 0.05 -32.16
N LYS A 157 -2.49 -0.94 -31.28
CA LYS A 157 -3.78 -1.30 -30.71
C LYS A 157 -4.02 -0.68 -29.35
N ASN A 158 -3.11 0.23 -28.91
CA ASN A 158 -3.09 0.83 -27.59
C ASN A 158 -2.96 -0.21 -26.45
N GLN A 159 -2.31 -1.34 -26.71
CA GLN A 159 -1.96 -2.31 -25.70
C GLN A 159 -0.60 -1.96 -25.07
N LEU A 160 -0.46 -2.20 -23.78
CA LEU A 160 0.76 -1.90 -23.06
C LEU A 160 1.90 -2.84 -23.49
N ILE A 161 2.93 -2.28 -24.12
CA ILE A 161 4.20 -2.96 -24.43
C ILE A 161 5.06 -3.01 -23.19
N LYS A 162 5.26 -1.83 -22.56
CA LYS A 162 6.17 -1.67 -21.43
C LYS A 162 5.72 -0.52 -20.55
N ASP A 163 5.96 -0.67 -19.26
CA ASP A 163 5.86 0.35 -18.24
C ASP A 163 7.26 0.56 -17.64
N GLU A 164 7.78 1.78 -17.72
CA GLU A 164 9.14 2.10 -17.29
C GLU A 164 9.20 3.40 -16.49
N VAL A 165 9.97 3.36 -15.42
CA VAL A 165 10.44 4.58 -14.76
C VAL A 165 11.59 5.14 -15.57
N GLN A 166 11.40 6.32 -16.15
CA GLN A 166 12.43 6.99 -16.94
C GLN A 166 13.41 7.76 -16.05
N GLN A 167 12.89 8.33 -14.98
CA GLN A 167 13.68 9.15 -14.08
C GLN A 167 13.12 9.08 -12.67
N THR A 168 14.02 9.13 -11.70
CA THR A 168 13.71 9.38 -10.30
C THR A 168 14.46 10.65 -9.91
N GLY A 169 13.72 11.71 -9.62
CA GLY A 169 14.27 13.02 -9.30
C GLY A 169 14.61 13.21 -7.83
N THR A 170 14.98 14.45 -7.52
CA THR A 170 14.96 15.00 -6.16
C THR A 170 13.54 15.47 -5.81
N VAL A 171 13.34 16.06 -4.63
CA VAL A 171 12.00 16.44 -4.14
C VAL A 171 11.29 17.44 -5.06
N ASP A 172 12.02 18.23 -5.87
CA ASP A 172 11.46 19.37 -6.58
C ASP A 172 11.55 19.32 -8.11
N HIS A 173 12.29 18.39 -8.71
CA HIS A 173 12.43 18.34 -10.17
C HIS A 173 13.00 17.03 -10.69
N THR A 174 12.35 16.49 -11.74
CA THR A 174 12.85 15.32 -12.48
C THR A 174 13.12 15.72 -13.93
N PRO A 175 14.39 15.92 -14.35
CA PRO A 175 14.69 16.28 -15.72
C PRO A 175 14.36 15.11 -16.65
N VAL A 176 13.39 15.29 -17.54
CA VAL A 176 13.07 14.32 -18.60
C VAL A 176 13.67 14.81 -19.91
N TYR A 177 14.45 13.95 -20.55
CA TYR A 177 15.10 14.26 -21.82
C TYR A 177 14.26 13.73 -23.00
N PRO A 178 13.60 14.58 -23.81
CA PRO A 178 12.75 14.15 -24.91
C PRO A 178 13.43 13.20 -25.91
N ARG A 179 14.73 13.35 -26.12
CA ARG A 179 15.53 12.46 -26.99
C ARG A 179 15.60 11.03 -26.45
N GLU A 180 15.71 10.85 -25.12
CA GLU A 180 15.74 9.52 -24.50
C GLU A 180 14.36 8.86 -24.56
N VAL A 181 13.29 9.65 -24.39
CA VAL A 181 11.91 9.18 -24.58
C VAL A 181 11.69 8.71 -26.00
N ALA A 182 12.12 9.50 -26.99
CA ALA A 182 12.02 9.16 -28.41
C ALA A 182 12.81 7.89 -28.76
N LYS A 183 14.08 7.83 -28.31
CA LYS A 183 14.93 6.66 -28.49
C LYS A 183 14.23 5.40 -27.94
N ARG A 184 13.72 5.49 -26.70
CA ARG A 184 13.09 4.35 -26.06
C ARG A 184 11.79 3.93 -26.71
N ALA A 185 10.98 4.87 -27.16
CA ALA A 185 9.77 4.59 -27.93
C ALA A 185 10.06 3.83 -29.23
N LEU A 186 11.10 4.25 -29.97
CA LEU A 186 11.53 3.59 -31.21
C LEU A 186 12.09 2.18 -30.95
N GLU A 187 12.91 2.00 -29.92
CA GLU A 187 13.47 0.69 -29.52
C GLU A 187 12.35 -0.32 -29.21
N LEU A 188 11.28 0.14 -28.57
CA LEU A 188 10.14 -0.70 -28.21
C LEU A 188 9.12 -0.88 -29.36
N GLY A 189 9.28 -0.16 -30.48
CA GLY A 189 8.29 -0.12 -31.55
C GLY A 189 6.94 0.47 -31.09
N ALA A 190 6.96 1.37 -30.10
CA ALA A 190 5.77 2.00 -29.59
C ALA A 190 5.22 3.01 -30.60
N THR A 191 3.90 3.03 -30.77
CA THR A 191 3.19 4.00 -31.61
C THR A 191 2.45 5.07 -30.80
N ALA A 192 2.32 4.84 -29.50
CA ALA A 192 1.80 5.82 -28.57
C ALA A 192 2.41 5.67 -27.17
N ILE A 193 2.33 6.72 -26.38
CA ILE A 193 2.75 6.73 -24.97
C ILE A 193 1.72 7.44 -24.09
N VAL A 194 1.70 7.07 -22.80
CA VAL A 194 1.10 7.85 -21.73
C VAL A 194 2.22 8.25 -20.76
N LEU A 195 2.28 9.53 -20.46
CA LEU A 195 3.21 10.07 -19.46
C LEU A 195 2.52 10.08 -18.09
N ALA A 196 3.26 9.79 -17.04
CA ALA A 196 2.76 9.92 -15.68
C ALA A 196 3.89 10.37 -14.75
N HIS A 197 3.60 11.26 -13.81
CA HIS A 197 4.49 11.57 -12.71
C HIS A 197 3.69 11.86 -11.44
N ASN A 198 4.35 11.78 -10.29
CA ASN A 198 3.74 12.11 -9.02
C ASN A 198 4.29 13.41 -8.46
N HIS A 199 3.46 14.11 -7.73
CA HIS A 199 3.85 15.21 -6.88
C HIS A 199 3.94 14.75 -5.42
N PRO A 200 5.15 14.66 -4.82
CA PRO A 200 5.32 14.27 -3.41
C PRO A 200 4.59 15.17 -2.41
N SER A 201 4.33 16.42 -2.79
CA SER A 201 3.49 17.35 -2.00
C SER A 201 2.09 16.84 -1.75
N GLY A 202 1.58 15.96 -2.65
CA GLY A 202 0.22 15.45 -2.63
C GLY A 202 -0.76 16.19 -3.54
N ASP A 203 -0.47 17.44 -3.93
CA ASP A 203 -1.28 18.24 -4.85
C ASP A 203 -0.95 17.90 -6.31
N PRO A 204 -1.89 17.33 -7.11
CA PRO A 204 -1.66 16.98 -8.50
C PRO A 204 -1.78 18.17 -9.48
N THR A 205 -1.87 19.40 -8.99
CA THR A 205 -2.00 20.58 -9.86
C THR A 205 -0.78 20.71 -10.78
N PRO A 206 -0.98 20.77 -12.13
CA PRO A 206 0.11 20.88 -13.08
C PRO A 206 0.91 22.16 -12.92
N SER A 207 2.22 22.05 -12.90
CA SER A 207 3.10 23.21 -13.03
C SER A 207 3.21 23.66 -14.50
N ARG A 208 3.65 24.90 -14.72
CA ARG A 208 3.94 25.38 -16.07
C ARG A 208 5.04 24.53 -16.74
N ALA A 209 6.03 24.09 -15.96
CA ALA A 209 7.11 23.25 -16.45
C ALA A 209 6.61 21.88 -16.94
N ASP A 210 5.63 21.28 -16.27
CA ASP A 210 5.01 20.01 -16.69
C ASP A 210 4.35 20.14 -18.05
N ILE A 211 3.62 21.24 -18.25
CA ILE A 211 2.92 21.52 -19.50
C ILE A 211 3.93 21.74 -20.64
N GLU A 212 4.96 22.57 -20.42
CA GLU A 212 5.99 22.88 -21.41
C GLU A 212 6.82 21.63 -21.77
N MET A 213 7.20 20.84 -20.79
CA MET A 213 7.92 19.58 -21.00
C MET A 213 7.06 18.59 -21.81
N THR A 214 5.79 18.45 -21.47
CA THR A 214 4.86 17.57 -22.21
C THR A 214 4.75 18.01 -23.67
N LYS A 215 4.55 19.30 -23.95
CA LYS A 215 4.50 19.85 -25.31
C LYS A 215 5.80 19.62 -26.07
N THR A 216 6.93 19.73 -25.40
CA THR A 216 8.26 19.45 -26.00
C THR A 216 8.37 17.98 -26.39
N ILE A 217 7.95 17.05 -25.53
CA ILE A 217 7.92 15.61 -25.84
C ILE A 217 6.99 15.34 -27.02
N MET A 218 5.78 15.92 -27.04
CA MET A 218 4.83 15.78 -28.14
C MET A 218 5.44 16.24 -29.50
N ASN A 219 6.11 17.40 -29.49
CA ASN A 219 6.74 17.93 -30.69
C ASN A 219 7.88 17.05 -31.23
N VAL A 220 8.64 16.41 -30.34
CA VAL A 220 9.73 15.49 -30.72
C VAL A 220 9.18 14.15 -31.22
N LEU A 221 8.11 13.65 -30.63
CA LEU A 221 7.56 12.34 -30.96
C LEU A 221 6.64 12.34 -32.20
N SER A 222 5.92 13.44 -32.42
CA SER A 222 4.95 13.53 -33.53
C SER A 222 5.57 13.25 -34.91
N PRO A 223 6.74 13.81 -35.29
CA PRO A 223 7.40 13.48 -36.55
C PRO A 223 7.86 12.04 -36.67
N LEU A 224 8.01 11.33 -35.54
CA LEU A 224 8.40 9.93 -35.47
C LEU A 224 7.19 8.97 -35.52
N GLY A 225 5.97 9.50 -35.67
CA GLY A 225 4.74 8.71 -35.68
C GLY A 225 4.34 8.16 -34.31
N VAL A 226 4.84 8.74 -33.22
CA VAL A 226 4.48 8.33 -31.85
C VAL A 226 3.60 9.39 -31.22
N THR A 227 2.41 8.99 -30.76
CA THR A 227 1.42 9.88 -30.15
C THR A 227 1.53 9.90 -28.64
N VAL A 228 1.52 11.08 -28.01
CA VAL A 228 1.29 11.22 -26.58
C VAL A 228 -0.22 11.26 -26.34
N HIS A 229 -0.76 10.22 -25.70
CA HIS A 229 -2.19 10.14 -25.45
C HIS A 229 -2.64 11.06 -24.33
N ASP A 230 -1.85 11.13 -23.27
CA ASP A 230 -2.10 11.98 -22.11
C ASP A 230 -0.85 12.13 -21.25
N HIS A 231 -0.91 13.07 -20.31
CA HIS A 231 0.02 13.17 -19.21
C HIS A 231 -0.78 13.27 -17.91
N VAL A 232 -0.60 12.27 -17.04
CA VAL A 232 -1.29 12.14 -15.76
C VAL A 232 -0.37 12.56 -14.63
N ILE A 233 -0.81 13.51 -13.81
CA ILE A 233 -0.12 13.89 -12.57
C ILE A 233 -0.85 13.28 -11.40
N VAL A 234 -0.12 12.58 -10.55
CA VAL A 234 -0.65 11.82 -9.41
C VAL A 234 -0.29 12.51 -8.11
N GLY A 235 -1.29 12.81 -7.29
CA GLY A 235 -1.14 13.23 -5.90
C GLY A 235 -1.68 12.16 -4.95
N ARG A 236 -1.54 12.41 -3.65
CA ARG A 236 -2.10 11.51 -2.61
C ARG A 236 -3.62 11.41 -2.69
N ASP A 237 -4.28 12.55 -2.87
CA ASP A 237 -5.74 12.64 -2.81
C ASP A 237 -6.42 12.55 -4.16
N GLY A 238 -5.65 12.51 -5.25
CA GLY A 238 -6.22 12.50 -6.57
C GLY A 238 -5.22 12.41 -7.71
N HIS A 239 -5.68 12.70 -8.90
CA HIS A 239 -4.87 12.81 -10.10
C HIS A 239 -5.46 13.87 -11.02
N VAL A 240 -4.64 14.38 -11.92
CA VAL A 240 -5.02 15.31 -12.98
C VAL A 240 -4.53 14.78 -14.32
N SER A 241 -5.35 14.90 -15.36
CA SER A 241 -5.02 14.65 -16.75
C SER A 241 -4.83 15.99 -17.46
N LEU A 242 -3.67 16.20 -18.07
CA LEU A 242 -3.41 17.43 -18.82
C LEU A 242 -4.34 17.56 -20.04
N LYS A 243 -4.62 16.43 -20.69
CA LYS A 243 -5.60 16.39 -21.80
C LYS A 243 -7.01 16.68 -21.31
N GLY A 244 -7.39 16.12 -20.15
CA GLY A 244 -8.69 16.39 -19.53
C GLY A 244 -8.90 17.87 -19.18
N LEU A 245 -7.80 18.57 -18.82
CA LEU A 245 -7.78 20.02 -18.60
C LEU A 245 -7.60 20.85 -19.87
N GLN A 246 -7.48 20.22 -21.06
CA GLN A 246 -7.24 20.88 -22.35
C GLN A 246 -5.94 21.71 -22.38
N LEU A 247 -4.90 21.28 -21.67
CA LEU A 247 -3.60 21.95 -21.61
C LEU A 247 -2.62 21.46 -22.71
N ILE A 248 -2.94 20.27 -23.27
CA ILE A 248 -2.21 19.61 -24.36
C ILE A 248 -3.18 19.09 -25.42
#